data_1ffb8dacb53aae92c7e4b875b3104764
#
_entry.id   1ffb8dacb53aae92c7e4b875b3104764
#
_cell.length_a   1.000
_cell.length_b   1.000
_cell.length_c   1.000
_cell.angle_alpha   90.00
_cell.angle_beta   90.00
_cell.angle_gamma   90.00
#
_symmetry.space_group_name_H-M   'P 1'
#
loop_
_entity.id
_entity.type
_entity.pdbx_description
1 polymer ?
#
loop_
_entity_poly.entity_id
_entity_poly.type
_entity_poly.pdbx_seq_one_letter_code
_entity_poly.pdbx_strand_id
1 'polypeptide(L)'
;MNVNKFDLNIISVFIIKMLTFGKYRHKSVKEVVDNDTQYSKWLITQPWFTIKHKPLYHSFLHELDSKAKDTSTKLDTIDKFVIYTDGACRNNGSQKATAGIGVYFSDQNKLKLDNISERLVYQNQTNNAAELMAILKALEKCKENNIKQKIVIYTDSDYSMKCITVWYCEWVKNNKCDKRKNIDLLHKINVIYQELDVDFIHIRSHTGLTDVHSLGNQNADNLATKCLL
;
A
#
# COMPACT_ATOMS: atom_id res chain seq x y z
N MET A 1 23.40 45.60 28.24
CA MET A 1 22.19 44.87 27.72
C MET A 1 22.58 43.38 27.65
N ASN A 2 22.13 42.61 28.62
CA ASN A 2 22.33 41.17 28.61
C ASN A 2 21.31 40.53 27.70
N VAL A 3 21.73 40.12 26.52
CA VAL A 3 20.91 39.28 25.64
C VAL A 3 20.92 37.86 26.24
N ASN A 4 19.76 37.39 26.68
CA ASN A 4 19.59 36.11 27.34
C ASN A 4 20.06 34.96 26.44
N LYS A 5 20.91 34.09 27.00
CA LYS A 5 21.42 32.86 26.35
C LYS A 5 20.28 31.94 25.79
N PHE A 6 19.05 32.11 26.26
CA PHE A 6 17.86 31.42 25.80
C PHE A 6 17.42 31.91 24.42
N ASP A 7 17.52 33.20 24.10
CA ASP A 7 17.12 33.75 22.80
C ASP A 7 18.03 33.31 21.65
N LEU A 8 19.33 33.17 21.93
CA LEU A 8 20.29 32.71 20.93
C LEU A 8 20.10 31.25 20.52
N ASN A 9 19.62 30.37 21.42
CA ASN A 9 19.32 28.99 21.10
C ASN A 9 18.03 28.85 20.27
N ILE A 10 17.01 29.65 20.54
CA ILE A 10 15.76 29.66 19.76
C ILE A 10 16.01 30.22 18.36
N ILE A 11 16.79 31.28 18.22
CA ILE A 11 17.13 31.87 16.91
C ILE A 11 18.00 30.91 16.10
N SER A 12 18.96 30.22 16.71
CA SER A 12 19.81 29.24 16.02
C SER A 12 19.03 28.04 15.53
N VAL A 13 18.03 27.54 16.28
CA VAL A 13 17.16 26.42 15.89
C VAL A 13 16.21 26.84 14.74
N PHE A 14 15.78 28.13 14.69
CA PHE A 14 14.98 28.63 13.57
C PHE A 14 15.78 28.80 12.28
N ILE A 15 17.04 29.26 12.37
CA ILE A 15 17.91 29.48 11.19
C ILE A 15 18.32 28.14 10.54
N ILE A 16 18.48 27.06 11.31
CA ILE A 16 18.85 25.73 10.81
C ILE A 16 17.75 25.08 9.95
N LYS A 17 16.50 25.56 10.05
CA LYS A 17 15.35 24.98 9.32
C LYS A 17 15.03 25.69 8.00
N MET A 18 15.82 26.65 7.57
CA MET A 18 15.61 27.37 6.29
C MET A 18 16.62 26.92 5.23
N LEU A 19 16.16 26.74 4.00
CA LEU A 19 17.04 26.41 2.88
C LEU A 19 17.86 27.64 2.47
N THR A 20 19.17 27.44 2.31
CA THR A 20 20.12 28.46 1.86
C THR A 20 20.46 28.36 0.37
N PHE A 21 19.85 27.36 -0.35
CA PHE A 21 20.17 27.03 -1.74
C PHE A 21 18.91 26.62 -2.52
N GLY A 22 19.06 26.53 -3.87
CA GLY A 22 18.05 26.00 -4.78
C GLY A 22 16.82 26.88 -4.94
N LYS A 23 15.79 26.33 -5.61
CA LYS A 23 14.54 27.06 -5.93
C LYS A 23 13.71 27.46 -4.71
N TYR A 24 13.98 26.83 -3.58
CA TYR A 24 13.30 27.11 -2.30
C TYR A 24 14.20 27.83 -1.29
N ARG A 25 15.19 28.58 -1.80
CA ARG A 25 16.03 29.43 -0.95
C ARG A 25 15.19 30.35 -0.09
N HIS A 26 15.52 30.45 1.20
CA HIS A 26 14.79 31.22 2.22
C HIS A 26 13.40 30.69 2.60
N LYS A 27 13.03 29.48 2.16
CA LYS A 27 11.86 28.77 2.65
C LYS A 27 12.23 27.84 3.79
N SER A 28 11.31 27.66 4.74
CA SER A 28 11.47 26.67 5.80
C SER A 28 11.30 25.26 5.23
N VAL A 29 11.90 24.27 5.90
CA VAL A 29 11.74 22.85 5.54
C VAL A 29 10.27 22.47 5.51
N LYS A 30 9.47 22.93 6.49
CA LYS A 30 8.03 22.67 6.55
C LYS A 30 7.30 23.23 5.33
N GLU A 31 7.54 24.49 4.96
CA GLU A 31 6.92 25.11 3.75
C GLU A 31 7.26 24.32 2.49
N VAL A 32 8.49 23.81 2.37
CA VAL A 32 8.90 23.04 1.17
C VAL A 32 8.23 21.68 1.17
N VAL A 33 8.16 20.99 2.30
CA VAL A 33 7.48 19.70 2.42
C VAL A 33 5.98 19.84 2.13
N ASP A 34 5.35 20.90 2.61
CA ASP A 34 3.92 21.14 2.42
C ASP A 34 3.58 21.46 0.97
N ASN A 35 4.39 22.29 0.29
CA ASN A 35 4.12 22.76 -1.07
C ASN A 35 4.69 21.86 -2.16
N ASP A 36 5.78 21.13 -1.92
CA ASP A 36 6.42 20.25 -2.92
C ASP A 36 7.02 19.01 -2.24
N THR A 37 6.15 18.11 -1.86
CA THR A 37 6.53 16.83 -1.22
C THR A 37 7.40 15.98 -2.15
N GLN A 38 7.20 16.07 -3.47
CA GLN A 38 7.97 15.29 -4.45
C GLN A 38 9.42 15.77 -4.51
N TYR A 39 9.63 17.09 -4.55
CA TYR A 39 10.96 17.67 -4.46
C TYR A 39 11.65 17.31 -3.13
N SER A 40 10.91 17.37 -2.04
CA SER A 40 11.43 17.02 -0.71
C SER A 40 11.92 15.57 -0.64
N LYS A 41 11.13 14.63 -1.17
CA LYS A 41 11.51 13.21 -1.30
C LYS A 41 12.72 13.03 -2.19
N TRP A 42 12.79 13.70 -3.34
CA TRP A 42 13.94 13.66 -4.22
C TRP A 42 15.20 14.23 -3.54
N LEU A 43 15.07 15.36 -2.85
CA LEU A 43 16.20 16.04 -2.22
C LEU A 43 16.92 15.16 -1.19
N ILE A 44 16.17 14.42 -0.36
CA ILE A 44 16.76 13.53 0.65
C ILE A 44 17.44 12.28 0.05
N THR A 45 17.23 11.97 -1.22
CA THR A 45 17.96 10.89 -1.90
C THR A 45 19.29 11.35 -2.50
N GLN A 46 19.59 12.66 -2.49
CA GLN A 46 20.79 13.20 -3.12
C GLN A 46 22.01 13.07 -2.20
N PRO A 47 23.09 12.35 -2.60
CA PRO A 47 24.26 12.15 -1.75
C PRO A 47 24.93 13.47 -1.30
N TRP A 48 24.97 14.47 -2.19
CA TRP A 48 25.52 15.78 -1.85
C TRP A 48 24.75 16.49 -0.75
N PHE A 49 23.43 16.30 -0.69
CA PHE A 49 22.57 16.92 0.32
C PHE A 49 22.76 16.28 1.68
N THR A 50 22.82 14.95 1.75
CA THR A 50 23.03 14.21 3.01
C THR A 50 24.39 14.51 3.64
N ILE A 51 25.42 14.75 2.81
CA ILE A 51 26.77 15.05 3.28
C ILE A 51 26.93 16.52 3.70
N LYS A 52 26.54 17.46 2.81
CA LYS A 52 26.78 18.90 3.01
C LYS A 52 25.77 19.58 3.91
N HIS A 53 24.54 19.07 3.98
CA HIS A 53 23.43 19.70 4.69
C HIS A 53 22.76 18.77 5.72
N LYS A 54 23.58 18.01 6.45
CA LYS A 54 23.13 17.00 7.41
C LYS A 54 22.02 17.47 8.38
N PRO A 55 22.07 18.67 8.98
CA PRO A 55 20.98 19.16 9.84
C PRO A 55 19.66 19.35 9.09
N LEU A 56 19.71 19.92 7.86
CA LEU A 56 18.53 20.07 7.02
C LEU A 56 17.97 18.71 6.57
N TYR A 57 18.86 17.78 6.20
CA TYR A 57 18.47 16.41 5.86
C TYR A 57 17.62 15.75 6.96
N HIS A 58 18.05 15.81 8.22
CA HIS A 58 17.28 15.28 9.35
C HIS A 58 15.97 16.04 9.56
N SER A 59 15.95 17.36 9.32
CA SER A 59 14.71 18.14 9.39
C SER A 59 13.71 17.75 8.30
N PHE A 60 14.18 17.48 7.06
CA PHE A 60 13.32 16.97 5.98
C PHE A 60 12.77 15.59 6.29
N LEU A 61 13.58 14.68 6.82
CA LEU A 61 13.10 13.36 7.24
C LEU A 61 11.99 13.47 8.29
N HIS A 62 12.21 14.31 9.30
CA HIS A 62 11.23 14.55 10.36
C HIS A 62 9.92 15.15 9.84
N GLU A 63 9.99 16.19 8.99
CA GLU A 63 8.78 16.83 8.45
C GLU A 63 8.03 15.92 7.46
N LEU A 64 8.74 15.13 6.65
CA LEU A 64 8.12 14.12 5.77
C LEU A 64 7.44 13.02 6.57
N ASP A 65 8.05 12.56 7.66
CA ASP A 65 7.47 11.54 8.55
C ASP A 65 6.26 12.10 9.31
N SER A 66 6.35 13.35 9.79
CA SER A 66 5.24 14.06 10.44
C SER A 66 4.07 14.27 9.48
N LYS A 67 4.34 14.68 8.23
CA LYS A 67 3.30 14.84 7.19
C LYS A 67 2.67 13.50 6.82
N ALA A 68 3.45 12.43 6.78
CA ALA A 68 2.93 11.09 6.56
C ALA A 68 2.01 10.65 7.70
N LYS A 69 2.38 10.95 8.97
CA LYS A 69 1.54 10.70 10.16
C LYS A 69 0.28 11.57 10.16
N ASP A 70 0.39 12.87 9.86
CA ASP A 70 -0.77 13.78 9.73
C ASP A 70 -1.70 13.38 8.59
N THR A 71 -1.15 12.88 7.49
CA THR A 71 -1.93 12.36 6.36
C THR A 71 -2.60 11.04 6.75
N SER A 72 -1.90 10.18 7.48
CA SER A 72 -2.44 8.95 8.06
C SER A 72 -3.57 9.26 9.04
N THR A 73 -3.38 10.16 10.00
CA THR A 73 -4.42 10.57 10.97
C THR A 73 -5.62 11.27 10.31
N LYS A 74 -5.44 12.05 9.24
CA LYS A 74 -6.55 12.60 8.45
C LYS A 74 -7.22 11.54 7.57
N LEU A 75 -6.46 10.55 7.09
CA LEU A 75 -7.00 9.39 6.37
C LEU A 75 -7.73 8.42 7.33
N ASP A 76 -7.30 8.34 8.60
CA ASP A 76 -7.95 7.52 9.65
C ASP A 76 -9.32 8.08 10.07
N THR A 77 -9.67 9.32 9.71
CA THR A 77 -11.03 9.86 9.88
C THR A 77 -11.98 9.48 8.74
N ILE A 78 -11.47 8.95 7.61
CA ILE A 78 -12.31 8.37 6.56
C ILE A 78 -12.66 6.95 7.00
N ASP A 79 -13.95 6.67 7.13
CA ASP A 79 -14.47 5.34 7.44
C ASP A 79 -14.11 4.39 6.28
N LYS A 80 -12.99 3.69 6.42
CA LYS A 80 -12.46 2.76 5.41
C LYS A 80 -12.81 1.33 5.78
N PHE A 81 -13.02 0.52 4.78
CA PHE A 81 -13.16 -0.92 4.93
C PHE A 81 -11.83 -1.60 4.49
N VAL A 82 -11.08 -2.10 5.46
CA VAL A 82 -9.70 -2.60 5.26
C VAL A 82 -9.69 -4.11 5.09
N ILE A 83 -8.98 -4.58 4.07
CA ILE A 83 -8.87 -6.00 3.69
C ILE A 83 -7.41 -6.32 3.37
N TYR A 84 -6.98 -7.53 3.69
CA TYR A 84 -5.69 -8.09 3.29
C TYR A 84 -5.94 -9.35 2.49
N THR A 85 -5.24 -9.52 1.37
CA THR A 85 -5.38 -10.66 0.48
C THR A 85 -4.05 -11.31 0.19
N ASP A 86 -4.02 -12.65 0.15
CA ASP A 86 -2.85 -13.43 -0.21
C ASP A 86 -3.24 -14.71 -0.95
N GLY A 87 -2.33 -15.21 -1.76
CA GLY A 87 -2.45 -16.45 -2.50
C GLY A 87 -1.24 -17.36 -2.27
N ALA A 88 -1.47 -18.59 -1.82
CA ALA A 88 -0.41 -19.58 -1.64
C ALA A 88 -0.48 -20.67 -2.69
N CYS A 89 0.67 -21.20 -3.14
CA CYS A 89 0.71 -22.33 -4.06
C CYS A 89 1.83 -23.29 -3.70
N ARG A 90 1.47 -24.53 -3.35
CA ARG A 90 2.42 -25.64 -3.21
C ARG A 90 2.76 -26.24 -4.58
N ASN A 91 4.01 -26.62 -4.78
CA ASN A 91 4.52 -27.19 -6.04
C ASN A 91 4.20 -26.32 -7.27
N ASN A 92 4.24 -24.99 -7.09
CA ASN A 92 3.94 -24.02 -8.15
C ASN A 92 4.74 -24.34 -9.43
N GLY A 93 4.03 -24.35 -10.58
CA GLY A 93 4.63 -24.70 -11.88
C GLY A 93 4.68 -26.20 -12.20
N SER A 94 4.20 -27.07 -11.33
CA SER A 94 4.11 -28.51 -11.58
C SER A 94 2.67 -29.00 -11.80
N GLN A 95 2.50 -30.21 -12.35
CA GLN A 95 1.18 -30.85 -12.47
C GLN A 95 0.53 -31.22 -11.14
N LYS A 96 1.33 -31.25 -10.05
CA LYS A 96 0.86 -31.50 -8.68
C LYS A 96 0.64 -30.19 -7.91
N ALA A 97 0.59 -29.05 -8.60
CA ALA A 97 0.35 -27.78 -7.95
C ALA A 97 -1.03 -27.74 -7.28
N THR A 98 -1.08 -27.22 -6.08
CA THR A 98 -2.31 -26.94 -5.33
C THR A 98 -2.19 -25.55 -4.75
N ALA A 99 -3.23 -24.75 -4.93
CA ALA A 99 -3.22 -23.38 -4.48
C ALA A 99 -4.37 -23.08 -3.51
N GLY A 100 -4.17 -22.11 -2.64
CA GLY A 100 -5.12 -21.64 -1.65
C GLY A 100 -5.20 -20.13 -1.65
N ILE A 101 -6.33 -19.62 -1.20
CA ILE A 101 -6.63 -18.21 -1.09
C ILE A 101 -6.87 -17.83 0.36
N GLY A 102 -6.41 -16.64 0.72
CA GLY A 102 -6.61 -16.04 2.04
C GLY A 102 -7.13 -14.62 1.93
N VAL A 103 -8.23 -14.34 2.61
CA VAL A 103 -8.76 -12.99 2.76
C VAL A 103 -8.99 -12.71 4.23
N TYR A 104 -8.30 -11.72 4.75
CA TYR A 104 -8.46 -11.26 6.12
C TYR A 104 -9.16 -9.90 6.13
N PHE A 105 -10.36 -9.86 6.68
CA PHE A 105 -11.08 -8.62 6.92
C PHE A 105 -10.64 -8.04 8.27
N SER A 106 -10.06 -6.85 8.25
CA SER A 106 -9.49 -6.24 9.46
C SER A 106 -10.49 -6.19 10.62
N ASP A 107 -9.99 -6.54 11.82
CA ASP A 107 -10.76 -6.41 13.05
C ASP A 107 -11.11 -4.95 13.41
N GLN A 108 -10.51 -3.98 12.73
CA GLN A 108 -10.83 -2.56 12.88
C GLN A 108 -12.05 -2.14 12.07
N ASN A 109 -12.52 -2.96 11.12
CA ASN A 109 -13.74 -2.69 10.37
C ASN A 109 -14.95 -2.67 11.30
N LYS A 110 -15.85 -1.71 11.13
CA LYS A 110 -17.10 -1.64 11.92
C LYS A 110 -18.01 -2.83 11.64
N LEU A 111 -18.18 -3.18 10.36
CA LEU A 111 -18.88 -4.40 9.96
C LEU A 111 -17.89 -5.56 9.98
N LYS A 112 -18.21 -6.61 10.72
CA LYS A 112 -17.41 -7.83 10.77
C LYS A 112 -17.87 -8.78 9.68
N LEU A 113 -16.93 -9.20 8.83
CA LEU A 113 -17.12 -10.25 7.84
C LEU A 113 -16.23 -11.43 8.18
N ASP A 114 -16.73 -12.63 7.90
CA ASP A 114 -15.93 -13.86 8.06
C ASP A 114 -14.78 -13.89 7.09
N ASN A 115 -13.60 -14.18 7.60
CA ASN A 115 -12.38 -14.36 6.81
C ASN A 115 -12.53 -15.55 5.85
N ILE A 116 -11.82 -15.52 4.73
CA ILE A 116 -11.86 -16.58 3.72
C ILE A 116 -10.54 -17.36 3.76
N SER A 117 -10.65 -18.68 3.83
CA SER A 117 -9.53 -19.63 3.73
C SER A 117 -10.03 -20.82 2.92
N GLU A 118 -9.79 -20.84 1.61
CA GLU A 118 -10.34 -21.82 0.69
C GLU A 118 -9.27 -22.32 -0.28
N ARG A 119 -9.38 -23.59 -0.71
CA ARG A 119 -8.59 -24.08 -1.83
C ARG A 119 -9.02 -23.36 -3.11
N LEU A 120 -8.04 -23.02 -3.95
CA LEU A 120 -8.32 -22.41 -5.24
C LEU A 120 -9.11 -23.39 -6.13
N VAL A 121 -10.33 -23.00 -6.50
CA VAL A 121 -11.15 -23.71 -7.50
C VAL A 121 -10.98 -22.99 -8.83
N TYR A 122 -9.91 -23.34 -9.55
CA TYR A 122 -9.57 -22.75 -10.83
C TYR A 122 -8.67 -23.68 -11.64
N GLN A 123 -8.76 -23.64 -12.97
CA GLN A 123 -8.00 -24.55 -13.83
C GLN A 123 -6.48 -24.41 -13.69
N ASN A 124 -5.98 -23.20 -13.43
CA ASN A 124 -4.56 -22.90 -13.30
C ASN A 124 -4.18 -22.80 -11.81
N GLN A 125 -3.63 -23.85 -11.26
CA GLN A 125 -3.14 -23.88 -9.89
C GLN A 125 -1.78 -23.17 -9.80
N THR A 126 -1.79 -21.83 -9.69
CA THR A 126 -0.57 -21.02 -9.59
C THR A 126 -0.70 -19.96 -8.51
N ASN A 127 0.44 -19.48 -7.98
CA ASN A 127 0.44 -18.38 -7.00
C ASN A 127 -0.32 -17.16 -7.54
N ASN A 128 0.00 -16.73 -8.77
CA ASN A 128 -0.65 -15.56 -9.37
C ASN A 128 -2.18 -15.72 -9.55
N ALA A 129 -2.65 -16.93 -9.85
CA ALA A 129 -4.09 -17.19 -9.94
C ALA A 129 -4.76 -17.16 -8.57
N ALA A 130 -4.08 -17.67 -7.52
CA ALA A 130 -4.56 -17.63 -6.15
C ALA A 130 -4.66 -16.19 -5.63
N GLU A 131 -3.65 -15.36 -5.85
CA GLU A 131 -3.63 -13.94 -5.53
C GLU A 131 -4.82 -13.19 -6.17
N LEU A 132 -5.01 -13.35 -7.48
CA LEU A 132 -6.14 -12.73 -8.19
C LEU A 132 -7.48 -13.25 -7.68
N MET A 133 -7.60 -14.54 -7.37
CA MET A 133 -8.82 -15.12 -6.83
C MET A 133 -9.11 -14.60 -5.41
N ALA A 134 -8.09 -14.42 -4.56
CA ALA A 134 -8.25 -13.83 -3.23
C ALA A 134 -8.83 -12.40 -3.35
N ILE A 135 -8.32 -11.60 -4.27
CA ILE A 135 -8.85 -10.26 -4.54
C ILE A 135 -10.29 -10.33 -5.06
N LEU A 136 -10.58 -11.22 -6.02
CA LEU A 136 -11.94 -11.39 -6.54
C LEU A 136 -12.92 -11.73 -5.41
N LYS A 137 -12.58 -12.69 -4.56
CA LYS A 137 -13.41 -13.10 -3.41
C LYS A 137 -13.62 -11.98 -2.40
N ALA A 138 -12.59 -11.17 -2.14
CA ALA A 138 -12.70 -9.99 -1.29
C ALA A 138 -13.72 -8.98 -1.86
N LEU A 139 -13.63 -8.69 -3.15
CA LEU A 139 -14.54 -7.76 -3.82
C LEU A 139 -15.97 -8.30 -3.91
N GLU A 140 -16.16 -9.59 -4.24
CA GLU A 140 -17.45 -10.26 -4.22
C GLU A 140 -18.12 -10.13 -2.85
N LYS A 141 -17.39 -10.43 -1.78
CA LYS A 141 -17.87 -10.33 -0.40
C LYS A 141 -18.29 -8.89 -0.03
N CYS A 142 -17.50 -7.90 -0.47
CA CYS A 142 -17.85 -6.48 -0.26
C CYS A 142 -19.12 -6.08 -0.99
N LYS A 143 -19.30 -6.52 -2.24
CA LYS A 143 -20.50 -6.25 -3.04
C LYS A 143 -21.72 -6.91 -2.42
N GLU A 144 -21.66 -8.19 -2.04
CA GLU A 144 -22.73 -8.95 -1.38
C GLU A 144 -23.20 -8.29 -0.07
N ASN A 145 -22.27 -7.74 0.70
CA ASN A 145 -22.55 -7.05 1.97
C ASN A 145 -22.80 -5.55 1.82
N ASN A 146 -22.90 -5.07 0.57
CA ASN A 146 -23.23 -3.68 0.26
C ASN A 146 -22.33 -2.66 0.96
N ILE A 147 -21.02 -2.93 0.99
CA ILE A 147 -20.02 -2.03 1.60
C ILE A 147 -20.01 -0.71 0.83
N LYS A 148 -20.28 0.39 1.52
CA LYS A 148 -20.34 1.76 0.95
C LYS A 148 -19.11 2.60 1.28
N GLN A 149 -18.35 2.17 2.29
CA GLN A 149 -17.10 2.82 2.65
C GLN A 149 -16.08 2.63 1.52
N LYS A 150 -15.08 3.50 1.49
CA LYS A 150 -13.89 3.29 0.68
C LYS A 150 -13.19 2.00 1.09
N ILE A 151 -13.06 1.07 0.18
CA ILE A 151 -12.39 -0.20 0.39
C ILE A 151 -10.88 0.00 0.15
N VAL A 152 -10.06 -0.50 1.08
CA VAL A 152 -8.60 -0.51 0.91
C VAL A 152 -8.12 -1.95 0.99
N ILE A 153 -7.61 -2.46 -0.13
CA ILE A 153 -7.04 -3.80 -0.23
C ILE A 153 -5.52 -3.71 -0.14
N TYR A 154 -4.96 -4.34 0.88
CA TYR A 154 -3.53 -4.54 1.04
C TYR A 154 -3.15 -5.91 0.48
N THR A 155 -2.13 -5.95 -0.36
CA THR A 155 -1.60 -7.19 -0.96
C THR A 155 -0.09 -7.06 -1.14
N ASP A 156 0.64 -8.16 -1.02
CA ASP A 156 2.07 -8.23 -1.35
C ASP A 156 2.33 -8.66 -2.81
N SER A 157 1.25 -8.93 -3.57
CA SER A 157 1.32 -9.24 -4.99
C SER A 157 1.35 -7.99 -5.86
N ASP A 158 2.54 -7.42 -6.10
CA ASP A 158 2.73 -6.32 -7.05
C ASP A 158 2.22 -6.68 -8.47
N TYR A 159 2.33 -7.96 -8.84
CA TYR A 159 1.77 -8.49 -10.10
C TYR A 159 0.25 -8.30 -10.17
N SER A 160 -0.49 -8.79 -9.16
CA SER A 160 -1.96 -8.72 -9.15
C SER A 160 -2.44 -7.28 -9.11
N MET A 161 -1.82 -6.44 -8.29
CA MET A 161 -2.14 -5.02 -8.23
C MET A 161 -1.94 -4.34 -9.59
N LYS A 162 -0.80 -4.54 -10.26
CA LYS A 162 -0.52 -3.97 -11.60
C LYS A 162 -1.44 -4.53 -12.68
N CYS A 163 -1.76 -5.83 -12.62
CA CYS A 163 -2.74 -6.42 -13.55
C CYS A 163 -4.07 -5.68 -13.49
N ILE A 164 -4.57 -5.38 -12.29
CA ILE A 164 -5.90 -4.77 -12.09
C ILE A 164 -5.88 -3.28 -12.41
N THR A 165 -4.89 -2.55 -11.86
CA THR A 165 -4.91 -1.08 -11.86
C THR A 165 -4.29 -0.45 -13.12
N VAL A 166 -3.42 -1.18 -13.83
CA VAL A 166 -2.66 -0.63 -14.97
C VAL A 166 -2.84 -1.47 -16.22
N TRP A 167 -2.43 -2.75 -16.19
CA TRP A 167 -2.22 -3.51 -17.41
C TRP A 167 -3.51 -3.97 -18.09
N TYR A 168 -4.55 -4.30 -17.31
CA TYR A 168 -5.81 -4.77 -17.87
C TYR A 168 -6.43 -3.75 -18.83
N CYS A 169 -6.51 -2.48 -18.43
CA CYS A 169 -7.02 -1.42 -19.30
C CYS A 169 -6.22 -1.27 -20.60
N GLU A 170 -4.88 -1.39 -20.50
CA GLU A 170 -4.00 -1.33 -21.67
C GLU A 170 -4.21 -2.54 -22.59
N TRP A 171 -4.39 -3.74 -22.03
CA TRP A 171 -4.63 -4.96 -22.82
C TRP A 171 -5.97 -4.91 -23.55
N VAL A 172 -7.01 -4.42 -22.89
CA VAL A 172 -8.33 -4.21 -23.51
C VAL A 172 -8.24 -3.22 -24.68
N LYS A 173 -7.64 -2.03 -24.43
CA LYS A 173 -7.46 -0.99 -25.46
C LYS A 173 -6.68 -1.47 -26.68
N ASN A 174 -5.73 -2.37 -26.48
CA ASN A 174 -4.84 -2.85 -27.56
C ASN A 174 -5.27 -4.22 -28.13
N ASN A 175 -6.45 -4.75 -27.79
CA ASN A 175 -6.92 -6.08 -28.19
C ASN A 175 -5.92 -7.20 -27.89
N LYS A 176 -5.28 -7.16 -26.69
CA LYS A 176 -4.23 -8.11 -26.30
C LYS A 176 -4.68 -9.07 -25.18
N CYS A 177 -5.95 -9.14 -24.88
CA CYS A 177 -6.49 -9.95 -23.78
C CYS A 177 -6.29 -11.45 -24.00
N ASP A 178 -6.57 -11.96 -25.21
CA ASP A 178 -6.58 -13.40 -25.52
C ASP A 178 -5.27 -14.14 -25.24
N LYS A 179 -4.17 -13.40 -25.16
CA LYS A 179 -2.82 -13.96 -24.89
C LYS A 179 -2.42 -13.87 -23.41
N ARG A 180 -3.31 -13.40 -22.55
CA ARG A 180 -2.97 -13.18 -21.14
C ARG A 180 -3.50 -14.31 -20.26
N LYS A 181 -2.62 -14.77 -19.36
CA LYS A 181 -3.03 -15.74 -18.33
C LYS A 181 -4.00 -15.08 -17.36
N ASN A 182 -4.96 -15.85 -16.86
CA ASN A 182 -5.94 -15.43 -15.86
C ASN A 182 -6.82 -14.24 -16.31
N ILE A 183 -6.97 -14.05 -17.62
CA ILE A 183 -7.73 -12.91 -18.15
C ILE A 183 -9.21 -12.96 -17.75
N ASP A 184 -9.77 -14.16 -17.63
CA ASP A 184 -11.13 -14.40 -17.15
C ASP A 184 -11.34 -13.93 -15.71
N LEU A 185 -10.34 -14.14 -14.82
CA LEU A 185 -10.37 -13.59 -13.47
C LEU A 185 -10.29 -12.07 -13.49
N LEU A 186 -9.42 -11.50 -14.33
CA LEU A 186 -9.27 -10.05 -14.46
C LEU A 186 -10.54 -9.39 -15.02
N HIS A 187 -11.25 -10.05 -15.94
CA HIS A 187 -12.56 -9.58 -16.41
C HIS A 187 -13.58 -9.51 -15.25
N LYS A 188 -13.69 -10.57 -14.45
CA LYS A 188 -14.59 -10.60 -13.29
C LYS A 188 -14.23 -9.54 -12.25
N ILE A 189 -12.95 -9.44 -11.92
CA ILE A 189 -12.44 -8.41 -10.99
C ILE A 189 -12.81 -7.02 -11.50
N ASN A 190 -12.54 -6.73 -12.77
CA ASN A 190 -12.78 -5.40 -13.33
C ASN A 190 -14.26 -5.01 -13.28
N VAL A 191 -15.18 -5.93 -13.54
CA VAL A 191 -16.62 -5.66 -13.44
C VAL A 191 -16.99 -5.15 -12.05
N ILE A 192 -16.53 -5.84 -11.00
CA ILE A 192 -16.84 -5.45 -9.61
C ILE A 192 -16.06 -4.19 -9.20
N TYR A 193 -14.78 -4.10 -9.62
CA TYR A 193 -13.91 -2.97 -9.33
C TYR A 193 -14.48 -1.63 -9.83
N GLN A 194 -15.18 -1.63 -10.97
CA GLN A 194 -15.83 -0.41 -11.50
C GLN A 194 -17.08 0.01 -10.70
N GLU A 195 -17.65 -0.87 -9.90
CA GLU A 195 -18.84 -0.59 -9.09
C GLU A 195 -18.52 -0.13 -7.66
N LEU A 196 -17.31 -0.38 -7.19
CA LEU A 196 -16.87 -0.14 -5.83
C LEU A 196 -15.78 0.94 -5.79
N ASP A 197 -15.73 1.71 -4.69
CA ASP A 197 -14.61 2.64 -4.44
C ASP A 197 -13.47 1.88 -3.77
N VAL A 198 -12.47 1.44 -4.55
CA VAL A 198 -11.39 0.55 -4.11
C VAL A 198 -10.02 1.15 -4.40
N ASP A 199 -9.18 1.23 -3.37
CA ASP A 199 -7.74 1.46 -3.50
C ASP A 199 -6.96 0.18 -3.24
N PHE A 200 -5.86 -0.02 -3.96
CA PHE A 200 -4.88 -1.07 -3.71
C PHE A 200 -3.60 -0.48 -3.13
N ILE A 201 -3.08 -1.11 -2.08
CA ILE A 201 -1.81 -0.73 -1.46
C ILE A 201 -0.90 -1.96 -1.43
N HIS A 202 0.27 -1.84 -2.10
CA HIS A 202 1.29 -2.87 -2.01
C HIS A 202 2.01 -2.81 -0.68
N ILE A 203 2.15 -3.95 -0.01
CA ILE A 203 2.92 -4.11 1.22
C ILE A 203 3.99 -5.19 1.04
N ARG A 204 5.02 -5.15 1.88
CA ARG A 204 6.07 -6.17 1.84
C ARG A 204 5.64 -7.37 2.68
N SER A 205 5.79 -8.58 2.12
CA SER A 205 5.61 -9.83 2.85
C SER A 205 6.77 -10.12 3.80
N HIS A 206 6.51 -10.96 4.81
CA HIS A 206 7.52 -11.56 5.72
C HIS A 206 8.51 -10.56 6.34
N THR A 207 8.06 -9.36 6.69
CA THR A 207 8.92 -8.31 7.27
C THR A 207 9.38 -8.63 8.69
N GLY A 208 8.70 -9.52 9.41
CA GLY A 208 8.91 -9.76 10.84
C GLY A 208 8.46 -8.60 11.74
N LEU A 209 7.85 -7.56 11.17
CA LEU A 209 7.33 -6.42 11.93
C LEU A 209 5.97 -6.74 12.55
N THR A 210 5.64 -6.03 13.62
CA THR A 210 4.39 -6.19 14.39
C THR A 210 3.42 -5.02 14.21
N ASP A 211 3.62 -4.19 13.19
CA ASP A 211 2.67 -3.15 12.85
C ASP A 211 1.37 -3.74 12.26
N VAL A 212 0.31 -2.95 12.25
CA VAL A 212 -1.03 -3.40 11.86
C VAL A 212 -1.08 -3.98 10.44
N HIS A 213 -0.29 -3.46 9.49
CA HIS A 213 -0.31 -3.92 8.11
C HIS A 213 0.50 -5.20 7.93
N SER A 214 1.66 -5.32 8.60
CA SER A 214 2.45 -6.55 8.62
C SER A 214 1.67 -7.72 9.24
N LEU A 215 0.96 -7.48 10.36
CA LEU A 215 0.10 -8.49 10.99
C LEU A 215 -1.11 -8.83 10.12
N GLY A 216 -1.71 -7.85 9.45
CA GLY A 216 -2.82 -8.06 8.54
C GLY A 216 -2.43 -8.96 7.37
N ASN A 217 -1.27 -8.72 6.74
CA ASN A 217 -0.73 -9.56 5.68
C ASN A 217 -0.43 -10.98 6.17
N GLN A 218 0.21 -11.10 7.34
CA GLN A 218 0.48 -12.40 7.95
C GLN A 218 -0.80 -13.21 8.20
N ASN A 219 -1.90 -12.55 8.59
CA ASN A 219 -3.18 -13.23 8.75
C ASN A 219 -3.72 -13.73 7.40
N ALA A 220 -3.61 -12.96 6.32
CA ALA A 220 -4.01 -13.40 4.98
C ALA A 220 -3.15 -14.58 4.50
N ASP A 221 -1.82 -14.53 4.66
CA ASP A 221 -0.90 -15.62 4.35
C ASP A 221 -1.26 -16.91 5.12
N ASN A 222 -1.48 -16.81 6.43
CA ASN A 222 -1.90 -17.93 7.25
C ASN A 222 -3.23 -18.56 6.76
N LEU A 223 -4.18 -17.75 6.31
CA LEU A 223 -5.45 -18.24 5.75
C LEU A 223 -5.22 -18.94 4.40
N ALA A 224 -4.38 -18.39 3.51
CA ALA A 224 -4.05 -18.97 2.22
C ALA A 224 -3.31 -20.31 2.35
N THR A 225 -2.42 -20.43 3.32
CA THR A 225 -1.62 -21.65 3.57
C THR A 225 -2.39 -22.71 4.34
N LYS A 226 -3.25 -22.31 5.30
CA LYS A 226 -4.04 -23.22 6.16
C LYS A 226 -4.92 -24.18 5.36
N CYS A 227 -5.57 -23.73 4.30
CA CYS A 227 -6.45 -24.58 3.48
C CYS A 227 -5.70 -25.61 2.64
N LEU A 228 -4.36 -25.55 2.58
CA LEU A 228 -3.50 -26.49 1.87
C LEU A 228 -2.95 -27.60 2.79
N LEU A 229 -3.19 -27.51 4.08
CA LEU A 229 -2.83 -28.57 5.05
C LEU A 229 -3.85 -29.69 4.99
#